data_49752e28d97fe9986e6c1ebc3a7ada4a
#
_entry.id   49752e28d97fe9986e6c1ebc3a7ada4a
#
_cell.length_a   1.000
_cell.length_b   1.000
_cell.length_c   1.000
_cell.angle_alpha   90.00
_cell.angle_beta   90.00
_cell.angle_gamma   90.00
#
_symmetry.space_group_name_H-M   'P 1'
#
loop_
_entity.id
_entity.type
_entity.pdbx_description
1 polymer ?
#
loop_
_entity_poly.entity_id
_entity_poly.type
_entity_poly.pdbx_seq_one_letter_code
_entity_poly.pdbx_strand_id
1 'polypeptide(L)' 'SPDWVKATEYPKGERIIFDGIGYEAKWWSQGDSPDAALVQPDESPWRQLTDAEIARIAKEEASS' A
#
# COMPACT_ATOMS: atom_id res chain seq x y z
N SER A 1 -7.84 -1.30 -5.68
CA SER A 1 -6.64 -1.92 -5.11
C SER A 1 -7.03 -3.09 -4.24
N PRO A 2 -6.33 -4.23 -4.33
CA PRO A 2 -6.67 -5.41 -3.54
C PRO A 2 -6.32 -5.23 -2.07
N ASP A 3 -7.01 -5.99 -1.21
CA ASP A 3 -6.70 -6.04 0.20
C ASP A 3 -5.35 -6.72 0.42
N TRP A 4 -4.64 -6.28 1.47
CA TRP A 4 -3.39 -6.91 1.84
C TRP A 4 -3.61 -8.37 2.28
N VAL A 5 -2.75 -9.27 1.82
CA VAL A 5 -2.76 -10.69 2.16
C VAL A 5 -1.39 -11.09 2.68
N LYS A 6 -1.35 -11.69 3.86
CA LYS A 6 -0.09 -12.02 4.55
C LYS A 6 0.84 -12.93 3.72
N ALA A 7 0.28 -13.89 3.02
CA ALA A 7 1.07 -14.87 2.26
C ALA A 7 1.54 -14.36 0.90
N THR A 8 1.03 -13.22 0.44
CA THR A 8 1.34 -12.69 -0.88
C THR A 8 2.63 -11.90 -0.87
N GLU A 9 3.43 -12.07 -1.93
CA GLU A 9 4.62 -11.27 -2.16
C GLU A 9 4.23 -9.95 -2.81
N TYR A 10 4.78 -8.86 -2.30
CA TYR A 10 4.50 -7.52 -2.81
C TYR A 10 5.80 -6.86 -3.27
N PRO A 11 6.01 -6.73 -4.58
CA PRO A 11 7.19 -6.04 -5.09
C PRO A 11 7.06 -4.52 -4.95
N LYS A 12 8.17 -3.81 -5.11
CA LYS A 12 8.20 -2.36 -5.08
C LYS A 12 7.15 -1.78 -6.02
N GLY A 13 6.38 -0.82 -5.53
CA GLY A 13 5.36 -0.13 -6.30
C GLY A 13 3.98 -0.75 -6.23
N GLU A 14 3.85 -1.93 -5.63
CA GLU A 14 2.56 -2.57 -5.46
C GLU A 14 1.70 -1.80 -4.47
N ARG A 15 0.41 -1.68 -4.77
CA ARG A 15 -0.53 -0.93 -3.93
C ARG A 15 -1.57 -1.87 -3.34
N ILE A 16 -1.89 -1.65 -2.06
CA ILE A 16 -2.87 -2.46 -1.34
C ILE A 16 -3.73 -1.57 -0.44
N ILE A 17 -4.81 -2.16 0.07
CA ILE A 17 -5.65 -1.55 1.09
C ILE A 17 -5.58 -2.42 2.33
N PHE A 18 -5.37 -1.80 3.47
CA PHE A 18 -5.41 -2.47 4.76
C PHE A 18 -6.17 -1.61 5.76
N ASP A 19 -7.23 -2.15 6.32
CA ASP A 19 -8.08 -1.47 7.30
C ASP A 19 -8.59 -0.11 6.79
N GLY A 20 -8.97 -0.06 5.50
CA GLY A 20 -9.50 1.14 4.87
C GLY A 20 -8.45 2.17 4.46
N ILE A 21 -7.17 1.87 4.67
CA ILE A 21 -6.06 2.78 4.36
C ILE A 21 -5.27 2.22 3.18
N GLY A 22 -4.96 3.09 2.20
CA GLY A 22 -4.15 2.70 1.05
C GLY A 22 -2.67 2.80 1.35
N TYR A 23 -1.90 1.80 0.88
CA TYR A 23 -0.45 1.75 1.05
C TYR A 23 0.22 1.37 -0.26
N GLU A 24 1.50 1.75 -0.40
CA GLU A 24 2.33 1.38 -1.53
C GLU A 24 3.63 0.79 -1.02
N ALA A 25 4.08 -0.31 -1.62
CA ALA A 25 5.32 -0.97 -1.24
C ALA A 25 6.52 -0.12 -1.68
N LYS A 26 7.41 0.19 -0.75
CA LYS A 26 8.65 0.92 -1.04
C LYS A 26 9.73 -0.02 -1.56
N TRP A 27 9.67 -1.29 -1.19
CA TRP A 27 10.54 -2.36 -1.65
C TRP A 27 9.80 -3.69 -1.51
N TRP A 28 10.38 -4.76 -2.04
CA TRP A 28 9.77 -6.08 -1.95
C TRP A 28 9.55 -6.50 -0.51
N SER A 29 8.39 -7.06 -0.22
CA SER A 29 8.06 -7.58 1.10
C SER A 29 7.09 -8.74 1.03
N GLN A 30 7.07 -9.55 2.09
CA GLN A 30 6.11 -10.62 2.28
C GLN A 30 5.89 -10.80 3.78
N GLY A 31 4.64 -10.78 4.20
CA GLY A 31 4.30 -11.00 5.60
C GLY A 31 4.39 -9.77 6.50
N ASP A 32 4.83 -8.63 6.00
CA ASP A 32 4.91 -7.39 6.78
C ASP A 32 3.57 -6.67 6.76
N SER A 33 2.93 -6.56 7.92
CA SER A 33 1.64 -5.89 8.03
C SER A 33 1.76 -4.39 7.75
N PRO A 34 0.88 -3.82 6.91
CA PRO A 34 0.95 -2.40 6.58
C PRO A 34 0.77 -1.44 7.76
N ASP A 35 0.07 -1.86 8.81
CA ASP A 35 -0.17 -1.00 9.97
C ASP A 35 1.12 -0.59 10.70
N ALA A 36 2.20 -1.34 10.53
CA ALA A 36 3.50 -0.97 11.08
C ALA A 36 3.99 0.38 10.54
N ALA A 37 3.55 0.78 9.36
CA ALA A 37 3.89 2.07 8.76
C ALA A 37 3.34 3.26 9.55
N LEU A 38 2.30 3.03 10.35
CA LEU A 38 1.72 4.09 11.18
C LEU A 38 2.57 4.37 12.42
N VAL A 39 3.38 3.41 12.84
CA VAL A 39 4.21 3.50 14.04
C VAL A 39 5.67 3.75 13.66
N GLN A 40 6.19 3.04 12.67
CA GLN A 40 7.57 3.12 12.22
C GLN A 40 7.64 3.26 10.71
N PRO A 41 7.24 4.42 10.16
CA PRO A 41 7.12 4.60 8.71
C PRO A 41 8.45 4.41 7.97
N ASP A 42 9.58 4.78 8.59
CA ASP A 42 10.88 4.67 7.93
C ASP A 42 11.37 3.23 7.81
N GLU A 43 10.95 2.36 8.71
CA GLU A 43 11.40 0.97 8.75
C GLU A 43 10.44 0.01 8.05
N SER A 44 9.19 0.43 7.87
CA SER A 44 8.19 -0.39 7.20
C SER A 44 8.39 -0.39 5.68
N PRO A 45 8.15 -1.53 5.00
CA PRO A 45 8.15 -1.56 3.53
C PRO A 45 6.95 -0.83 2.95
N TRP A 46 5.97 -0.44 3.78
CA TRP A 46 4.75 0.20 3.34
C TRP A 46 4.78 1.71 3.56
N ARG A 47 4.28 2.45 2.58
CA ARG A 47 4.12 3.90 2.66
C ARG A 47 2.63 4.21 2.55
N GLN A 48 2.10 4.92 3.53
CA GLN A 48 0.70 5.34 3.47
C GLN A 48 0.50 6.32 2.32
N LEU A 49 -0.50 6.06 1.49
CA LEU A 49 -0.84 6.95 0.39
C LEU A 49 -1.56 8.20 0.91
N THR A 50 -1.28 9.34 0.27
CA THR A 50 -1.99 10.57 0.58
C THR A 50 -3.37 10.58 -0.09
N ASP A 51 -4.26 11.44 0.39
CA ASP A 51 -5.60 11.60 -0.21
C ASP A 51 -5.50 11.99 -1.69
N ALA A 52 -4.54 12.84 -2.05
CA ALA A 52 -4.33 13.24 -3.43
C ALA A 52 -3.89 12.07 -4.31
N GLU A 53 -3.02 11.20 -3.78
CA GLU A 53 -2.58 10.01 -4.49
C GLU A 53 -3.74 9.04 -4.70
N ILE A 54 -4.56 8.82 -3.67
CA ILE A 54 -5.73 7.95 -3.76
C ILE A 54 -6.71 8.47 -4.82
N ALA A 55 -6.97 9.76 -4.83
CA ALA A 55 -7.86 10.37 -5.81
C ALA A 55 -7.34 10.20 -7.24
N ARG A 56 -6.02 10.36 -7.44
CA ARG A 56 -5.41 10.19 -8.76
C ARG A 56 -5.50 8.73 -9.22
N ILE A 57 -5.23 7.78 -8.33
CA ILE A 57 -5.31 6.36 -8.64
C ILE A 57 -6.74 5.97 -9.03
N ALA A 58 -7.73 6.45 -8.27
CA ALA A 58 -9.14 6.19 -8.58
C ALA A 58 -9.52 6.73 -9.95
N LYS A 59 -9.00 7.91 -10.31
CA LYS A 59 -9.25 8.52 -11.61
C LYS A 59 -8.62 7.70 -12.74
N GLU A 60 -7.40 7.23 -12.55
CA GLU A 60 -6.70 6.40 -13.53
C GLU A 60 -7.45 5.07 -13.74
N GLU A 61 -7.89 4.43 -12.66
CA GLU A 61 -8.65 3.18 -12.75
C GLU A 61 -9.99 3.37 -13.46
N ALA A 62 -10.66 4.49 -13.22
CA ALA A 62 -11.93 4.80 -13.86
C ALA A 62 -11.76 5.08 -15.36
N SER A 63 -10.57 5.48 -15.78
CA SER A 63 -10.26 5.81 -17.18
C SER A 63 -9.76 4.61 -17.97
N SER A 64 -9.50 3.50 -17.32
CA SER A 64 -8.91 2.31 -17.96
C SER A 64 -9.92 1.52 -18.77
#